data_14abed275c7b00defd22d53a42b343ff
#
_entry.id   14abed275c7b00defd22d53a42b343ff
#
_cell.length_a   1.000
_cell.length_b   1.000
_cell.length_c   1.000
_cell.angle_alpha   90.00
_cell.angle_beta   90.00
_cell.angle_gamma   90.00
#
_symmetry.space_group_name_H-M   'P 1'
#
loop_
_entity.id
_entity.type
_entity.pdbx_description
1 polymer ?
#
loop_
_entity_poly.entity_id
_entity_poly.type
_entity_poly.pdbx_seq_one_letter_code
_entity_poly.pdbx_strand_id
1 'polypeptide(L)'
;MKKLTIIFFLLFNQTVFSDNLYNFKIIDVIDGDTLTIEALYLPKPLKPELKLRLIGVDTPEKGHRAQCESEKNQAAKAKEFVEQKINNGMVKKIRLDSWDKYGGRVLGDVIIDGQSLGDLLIQSNFAKSYQGGKKISWCP
;
A
#
# COMPACT_ATOMS: atom_id res chain seq x y z
N MET A 1 21.92 52.71 -29.06
CA MET A 1 21.03 51.57 -29.39
C MET A 1 20.89 50.72 -28.10
N LYS A 2 19.75 50.78 -27.44
CA LYS A 2 19.49 50.04 -26.21
C LYS A 2 18.98 48.64 -26.58
N LYS A 3 19.73 47.58 -26.20
CA LYS A 3 19.29 46.19 -26.38
C LYS A 3 18.29 45.84 -25.30
N LEU A 4 17.02 45.59 -25.70
CA LEU A 4 15.96 45.11 -24.82
C LEU A 4 16.09 43.60 -24.68
N THR A 5 16.54 43.13 -23.50
CA THR A 5 16.61 41.70 -23.17
C THR A 5 15.25 41.26 -22.64
N ILE A 6 14.51 40.52 -23.46
CA ILE A 6 13.25 39.92 -23.08
C ILE A 6 13.58 38.63 -22.30
N ILE A 7 13.34 38.64 -20.98
CA ILE A 7 13.44 37.46 -20.11
C ILE A 7 12.11 36.71 -20.25
N PHE A 8 12.14 35.55 -20.92
CA PHE A 8 11.01 34.66 -21.06
C PHE A 8 10.89 33.84 -19.76
N PHE A 9 9.95 34.22 -18.90
CA PHE A 9 9.63 33.48 -17.68
C PHE A 9 8.80 32.25 -18.07
N LEU A 10 9.45 31.07 -18.15
CA LEU A 10 8.77 29.79 -18.27
C LEU A 10 8.03 29.49 -16.97
N LEU A 11 6.73 29.74 -16.94
CA LEU A 11 5.84 29.27 -15.91
C LEU A 11 5.76 27.72 -16.01
N PHE A 12 6.55 27.07 -15.20
CA PHE A 12 6.39 25.62 -14.97
C PHE A 12 5.07 25.43 -14.20
N ASN A 13 4.00 25.06 -14.91
CA ASN A 13 2.79 24.53 -14.28
C ASN A 13 3.15 23.22 -13.62
N GLN A 14 3.45 23.27 -12.32
CA GLN A 14 3.49 22.08 -11.49
C GLN A 14 2.03 21.66 -11.26
N THR A 15 1.61 20.61 -11.96
CA THR A 15 0.39 19.88 -11.60
C THR A 15 0.63 19.27 -10.23
N VAL A 16 0.09 19.90 -9.20
CA VAL A 16 0.03 19.31 -7.85
C VAL A 16 -0.96 18.15 -7.95
N PHE A 17 -0.43 16.93 -8.10
CA PHE A 17 -1.22 15.74 -7.83
C PHE A 17 -1.56 15.79 -6.33
N SER A 18 -2.80 16.11 -6.01
CA SER A 18 -3.32 15.94 -4.67
C SER A 18 -3.44 14.44 -4.42
N ASP A 19 -2.42 13.86 -3.81
CA ASP A 19 -2.53 12.52 -3.25
C ASP A 19 -3.61 12.55 -2.17
N ASN A 20 -4.73 11.86 -2.41
CA ASN A 20 -5.82 11.73 -1.44
C ASN A 20 -5.35 10.84 -0.28
N LEU A 21 -4.70 11.47 0.70
CA LEU A 21 -4.20 10.83 1.91
C LEU A 21 -5.21 11.00 3.05
N TYR A 22 -5.61 9.89 3.64
CA TYR A 22 -6.61 9.83 4.71
C TYR A 22 -6.00 9.38 6.03
N ASN A 23 -6.55 9.85 7.15
CA ASN A 23 -6.17 9.48 8.52
C ASN A 23 -7.02 8.32 9.05
N PHE A 24 -7.19 7.27 8.27
CA PHE A 24 -7.90 6.08 8.75
C PHE A 24 -7.03 5.29 9.73
N LYS A 25 -7.64 4.82 10.81
CA LYS A 25 -6.97 3.95 11.76
C LYS A 25 -6.74 2.57 11.14
N ILE A 26 -5.53 2.05 11.29
CA ILE A 26 -5.23 0.67 10.97
C ILE A 26 -5.63 -0.17 12.18
N ILE A 27 -6.53 -1.14 11.96
CA ILE A 27 -7.11 -1.98 13.02
C ILE A 27 -6.31 -3.27 13.17
N ASP A 28 -5.93 -3.88 12.04
CA ASP A 28 -5.26 -5.19 12.02
C ASP A 28 -4.40 -5.36 10.77
N VAL A 29 -3.38 -6.20 10.87
CA VAL A 29 -2.56 -6.68 9.75
C VAL A 29 -2.95 -8.13 9.48
N ILE A 30 -3.63 -8.37 8.37
CA ILE A 30 -4.08 -9.72 8.00
C ILE A 30 -2.92 -10.57 7.49
N ASP A 31 -2.14 -10.01 6.56
CA ASP A 31 -0.93 -10.62 5.98
C ASP A 31 -0.01 -9.51 5.43
N GLY A 32 1.04 -9.89 4.68
CA GLY A 32 2.04 -8.94 4.21
C GLY A 32 1.53 -7.83 3.31
N ASP A 33 0.40 -8.02 2.63
CA ASP A 33 -0.14 -7.03 1.69
C ASP A 33 -1.61 -6.66 1.91
N THR A 34 -2.20 -7.14 3.01
CA THR A 34 -3.61 -6.87 3.33
C THR A 34 -3.77 -6.47 4.79
N LEU A 35 -4.41 -5.33 5.02
CA LEU A 35 -4.69 -4.76 6.33
C LEU A 35 -6.20 -4.55 6.50
N THR A 36 -6.63 -4.34 7.73
CA THR A 36 -7.97 -3.84 8.05
C THR A 36 -7.87 -2.38 8.50
N ILE A 37 -8.65 -1.51 7.89
CA ILE A 37 -8.74 -0.08 8.22
C ILE A 37 -10.14 0.27 8.74
N GLU A 38 -10.19 1.28 9.60
CA GLU A 38 -11.43 1.83 10.11
C GLU A 38 -12.22 2.56 8.99
N ALA A 39 -13.54 2.34 8.96
CA ALA A 39 -14.44 2.90 7.96
C ALA A 39 -15.76 3.35 8.61
N LEU A 40 -15.67 4.28 9.57
CA LEU A 40 -16.81 4.78 10.35
C LEU A 40 -17.91 5.45 9.51
N TYR A 41 -17.62 5.80 8.26
CA TYR A 41 -18.56 6.35 7.30
C TYR A 41 -19.52 5.29 6.69
N LEU A 42 -19.28 4.00 6.94
CA LEU A 42 -20.18 2.95 6.46
C LEU A 42 -21.46 2.94 7.30
N PRO A 43 -22.65 2.90 6.65
CA PRO A 43 -23.92 2.89 7.36
C PRO A 43 -24.17 1.52 8.01
N LYS A 44 -24.88 1.52 9.14
CA LYS A 44 -25.41 0.28 9.72
C LYS A 44 -26.34 -0.41 8.70
N PRO A 45 -26.37 -1.78 8.63
CA PRO A 45 -25.72 -2.75 9.52
C PRO A 45 -24.31 -3.18 9.10
N LEU A 46 -23.64 -2.47 8.17
CA LEU A 46 -22.29 -2.81 7.76
C LEU A 46 -21.31 -2.64 8.92
N LYS A 47 -20.27 -3.49 8.95
CA LYS A 47 -19.16 -3.31 9.88
C LYS A 47 -18.41 -2.03 9.52
N PRO A 48 -17.98 -1.24 10.49
CA PRO A 48 -17.26 0.02 10.26
C PRO A 48 -15.78 -0.22 9.93
N GLU A 49 -15.49 -1.19 9.08
CA GLU A 49 -14.14 -1.59 8.69
C GLU A 49 -14.09 -2.04 7.22
N LEU A 50 -12.97 -1.79 6.57
CA LEU A 50 -12.67 -2.26 5.22
C LEU A 50 -11.31 -2.95 5.18
N LYS A 51 -11.16 -3.92 4.29
CA LYS A 51 -9.86 -4.47 3.94
C LYS A 51 -9.17 -3.57 2.94
N LEU A 52 -7.92 -3.24 3.21
CA LEU A 52 -7.02 -2.53 2.31
C LEU A 52 -5.98 -3.50 1.76
N ARG A 53 -5.95 -3.68 0.45
CA ARG A 53 -4.93 -4.44 -0.26
C ARG A 53 -3.89 -3.48 -0.81
N LEU A 54 -2.63 -3.69 -0.47
CA LEU A 54 -1.54 -2.89 -1.02
C LEU A 54 -1.44 -3.08 -2.52
N ILE A 55 -1.47 -1.99 -3.27
CA ILE A 55 -1.36 -1.99 -4.73
C ILE A 55 0.10 -2.16 -5.14
N GLY A 56 0.32 -2.80 -6.29
CA GLY A 56 1.64 -2.91 -6.91
C GLY A 56 2.55 -3.98 -6.29
N VAL A 57 2.10 -4.73 -5.30
CA VAL A 57 2.90 -5.74 -4.60
C VAL A 57 2.21 -7.09 -4.52
N ASP A 58 3.03 -8.13 -4.47
CA ASP A 58 2.64 -9.50 -4.16
C ASP A 58 3.54 -10.02 -3.03
N THR A 59 2.93 -10.46 -1.94
CA THR A 59 3.62 -11.07 -0.81
C THR A 59 3.38 -12.58 -0.78
N PRO A 60 4.25 -13.36 -0.07
CA PRO A 60 4.03 -14.78 0.10
C PRO A 60 2.67 -15.10 0.71
N GLU A 61 2.03 -16.14 0.22
CA GLU A 61 0.73 -16.60 0.71
C GLU A 61 0.86 -17.39 2.01
N LYS A 62 -0.14 -17.25 2.90
CA LYS A 62 -0.20 -17.96 4.17
C LYS A 62 -1.17 -19.14 4.14
N GLY A 63 -1.00 -20.06 5.08
CA GLY A 63 -1.92 -21.17 5.32
C GLY A 63 -2.04 -22.09 4.12
N HIS A 64 -3.27 -22.47 3.76
CA HIS A 64 -3.56 -23.39 2.67
C HIS A 64 -3.34 -22.81 1.26
N ARG A 65 -3.16 -21.48 1.15
CA ARG A 65 -2.86 -20.83 -0.13
C ARG A 65 -1.39 -20.86 -0.48
N ALA A 66 -0.52 -21.08 0.50
CA ALA A 66 0.91 -21.25 0.27
C ALA A 66 1.19 -22.57 -0.49
N GLN A 67 2.08 -22.50 -1.47
CA GLN A 67 2.42 -23.65 -2.31
C GLN A 67 3.51 -24.53 -1.70
N CYS A 68 4.24 -24.04 -0.71
CA CYS A 68 5.29 -24.77 0.00
C CYS A 68 5.50 -24.20 1.42
N GLU A 69 6.21 -24.94 2.25
CA GLU A 69 6.51 -24.53 3.63
C GLU A 69 7.42 -23.29 3.69
N SER A 70 8.34 -23.16 2.72
CA SER A 70 9.17 -21.97 2.60
C SER A 70 8.33 -20.71 2.40
N GLU A 71 7.30 -20.76 1.57
CA GLU A 71 6.39 -19.64 1.32
C GLU A 71 5.62 -19.26 2.60
N LYS A 72 5.11 -20.24 3.36
CA LYS A 72 4.44 -19.97 4.65
C LYS A 72 5.35 -19.23 5.63
N ASN A 73 6.60 -19.66 5.73
CA ASN A 73 7.58 -19.02 6.61
C ASN A 73 7.90 -17.59 6.15
N GLN A 74 8.00 -17.36 4.84
CA GLN A 74 8.19 -16.03 4.29
C GLN A 74 6.95 -15.13 4.51
N ALA A 75 5.74 -15.69 4.39
CA ALA A 75 4.50 -14.97 4.68
C ALA A 75 4.43 -14.47 6.14
N ALA A 76 4.85 -15.29 7.09
CA ALA A 76 4.92 -14.90 8.50
C ALA A 76 5.89 -13.73 8.72
N LYS A 77 7.08 -13.78 8.09
CA LYS A 77 8.08 -12.73 8.16
C LYS A 77 7.61 -11.42 7.49
N ALA A 78 6.92 -11.52 6.35
CA ALA A 78 6.35 -10.36 5.67
C ALA A 78 5.30 -9.67 6.54
N LYS A 79 4.41 -10.44 7.18
CA LYS A 79 3.42 -9.91 8.12
C LYS A 79 4.10 -9.21 9.31
N GLU A 80 5.07 -9.86 9.95
CA GLU A 80 5.83 -9.28 11.08
C GLU A 80 6.51 -7.97 10.68
N PHE A 81 7.11 -7.91 9.51
CA PHE A 81 7.73 -6.68 8.98
C PHE A 81 6.70 -5.54 8.88
N VAL A 82 5.51 -5.81 8.33
CA VAL A 82 4.43 -4.82 8.23
C VAL A 82 3.99 -4.36 9.61
N GLU A 83 3.77 -5.27 10.55
CA GLU A 83 3.39 -4.95 11.93
C GLU A 83 4.45 -4.05 12.60
N GLN A 84 5.72 -4.36 12.44
CA GLN A 84 6.83 -3.53 12.97
C GLN A 84 6.84 -2.13 12.35
N LYS A 85 6.67 -2.01 11.03
CA LYS A 85 6.62 -0.71 10.36
C LYS A 85 5.45 0.14 10.84
N ILE A 86 4.26 -0.45 10.99
CA ILE A 86 3.08 0.25 11.48
C ILE A 86 3.24 0.67 12.94
N ASN A 87 3.78 -0.19 13.79
CA ASN A 87 3.95 0.10 15.21
C ASN A 87 5.02 1.17 15.48
N ASN A 88 6.08 1.17 14.72
CA ASN A 88 7.22 2.10 14.89
C ASN A 88 7.03 3.42 14.13
N GLY A 89 6.17 3.47 13.12
CA GLY A 89 5.91 4.67 12.34
C GLY A 89 5.17 5.73 13.15
N MET A 90 5.62 6.98 13.09
CA MET A 90 4.99 8.11 13.79
C MET A 90 3.77 8.63 13.04
N VAL A 91 3.92 8.85 11.74
CA VAL A 91 2.85 9.35 10.87
C VAL A 91 2.43 8.28 9.89
N LYS A 92 1.15 7.91 9.93
CA LYS A 92 0.55 6.92 9.03
C LYS A 92 -0.62 7.56 8.29
N LYS A 93 -0.59 7.47 6.97
CA LYS A 93 -1.65 7.94 6.07
C LYS A 93 -2.05 6.80 5.16
N ILE A 94 -3.32 6.75 4.81
CA ILE A 94 -3.86 5.77 3.85
C ILE A 94 -4.08 6.49 2.52
N ARG A 95 -3.48 5.99 1.46
CA ARG A 95 -3.78 6.38 0.08
C ARG A 95 -4.76 5.37 -0.49
N LEU A 96 -5.92 5.82 -0.91
CA LEU A 96 -6.91 4.99 -1.59
C LEU A 96 -6.78 5.17 -3.11
N ASP A 97 -6.86 4.05 -3.84
CA ASP A 97 -6.82 4.03 -5.29
C ASP A 97 -8.20 3.70 -5.87
N SER A 98 -8.66 2.48 -5.69
CA SER A 98 -9.88 1.97 -6.31
C SER A 98 -10.49 0.83 -5.50
N TRP A 99 -11.72 0.42 -5.87
CA TRP A 99 -12.27 -0.83 -5.37
C TRP A 99 -11.54 -2.02 -6.01
N ASP A 100 -11.27 -3.03 -5.20
CA ASP A 100 -10.82 -4.32 -5.73
C ASP A 100 -12.00 -5.03 -6.43
N LYS A 101 -11.68 -5.88 -7.40
CA LYS A 101 -12.65 -6.76 -8.06
C LYS A 101 -13.38 -7.71 -7.10
N TYR A 102 -12.82 -7.94 -5.92
CA TYR A 102 -13.46 -8.67 -4.84
C TYR A 102 -14.14 -7.69 -3.89
N GLY A 103 -15.45 -7.84 -3.68
CA GLY A 103 -16.24 -6.95 -2.82
C GLY A 103 -15.70 -6.83 -1.38
N GLY A 104 -15.89 -5.66 -0.76
CA GLY A 104 -15.46 -5.38 0.62
C GLY A 104 -13.96 -5.14 0.80
N ARG A 105 -13.21 -4.95 -0.28
CA ARG A 105 -11.79 -4.66 -0.28
C ARG A 105 -11.47 -3.48 -1.19
N VAL A 106 -10.63 -2.57 -0.72
CA VAL A 106 -10.12 -1.44 -1.50
C VAL A 106 -8.65 -1.67 -1.83
N LEU A 107 -8.21 -1.14 -2.96
CA LEU A 107 -6.81 -1.06 -3.34
C LEU A 107 -6.25 0.28 -2.88
N GLY A 108 -5.02 0.28 -2.41
CA GLY A 108 -4.36 1.49 -1.97
C GLY A 108 -2.97 1.22 -1.40
N ASP A 109 -2.50 2.13 -0.55
CA ASP A 109 -1.20 2.01 0.09
C ASP A 109 -1.24 2.64 1.48
N VAL A 110 -0.28 2.28 2.31
CA VAL A 110 -0.01 2.93 3.60
C VAL A 110 1.27 3.74 3.46
N ILE A 111 1.17 5.03 3.71
CA ILE A 111 2.33 5.93 3.71
C ILE A 111 2.77 6.10 5.15
N ILE A 112 3.95 5.59 5.50
CA ILE A 112 4.53 5.61 6.84
C ILE A 112 5.72 6.57 6.84
N ASP A 113 5.63 7.65 7.60
CA ASP A 113 6.67 8.69 7.68
C ASP A 113 7.14 9.16 6.28
N GLY A 114 6.19 9.30 5.35
CA GLY A 114 6.42 9.74 3.97
C GLY A 114 6.86 8.64 3.00
N GLN A 115 6.99 7.38 3.43
CA GLN A 115 7.40 6.26 2.58
C GLN A 115 6.25 5.28 2.32
N SER A 116 6.13 4.79 1.08
CA SER A 116 5.20 3.74 0.71
C SER A 116 5.53 2.42 1.41
N LEU A 117 4.56 1.81 2.08
CA LEU A 117 4.73 0.48 2.68
C LEU A 117 4.98 -0.59 1.60
N GLY A 118 4.33 -0.45 0.44
CA GLY A 118 4.58 -1.34 -0.70
C GLY A 118 6.03 -1.29 -1.17
N ASP A 119 6.59 -0.08 -1.30
CA ASP A 119 8.00 0.09 -1.68
C ASP A 119 8.96 -0.46 -0.61
N LEU A 120 8.66 -0.22 0.67
CA LEU A 120 9.45 -0.76 1.78
C LEU A 120 9.48 -2.30 1.77
N LEU A 121 8.35 -2.95 1.48
CA LEU A 121 8.26 -4.40 1.34
C LEU A 121 9.12 -4.92 0.20
N ILE A 122 9.09 -4.28 -0.97
CA ILE A 122 9.91 -4.66 -2.13
C ILE A 122 11.40 -4.47 -1.82
N GLN A 123 11.79 -3.33 -1.29
CA GLN A 123 13.18 -3.02 -0.93
C GLN A 123 13.76 -3.99 0.11
N SER A 124 12.91 -4.50 0.99
CA SER A 124 13.30 -5.47 2.04
C SER A 124 13.12 -6.93 1.62
N ASN A 125 12.79 -7.20 0.36
CA ASN A 125 12.57 -8.54 -0.22
C ASN A 125 11.41 -9.33 0.43
N PHE A 126 10.44 -8.64 1.03
CA PHE A 126 9.21 -9.24 1.55
C PHE A 126 8.06 -9.21 0.55
N ALA A 127 8.19 -8.48 -0.55
CA ALA A 127 7.25 -8.46 -1.65
C ALA A 127 7.97 -8.45 -2.99
N LYS A 128 7.26 -8.88 -4.02
CA LYS A 128 7.61 -8.74 -5.43
C LYS A 128 6.72 -7.68 -6.07
N SER A 129 7.25 -6.95 -7.05
CA SER A 129 6.42 -6.02 -7.83
C SER A 129 5.36 -6.82 -8.60
N TYR A 130 4.11 -6.32 -8.56
CA TYR A 130 2.97 -7.00 -9.16
C TYR A 130 1.95 -6.01 -9.73
N GLN A 131 1.73 -6.09 -11.03
CA GLN A 131 0.79 -5.22 -11.75
C GLN A 131 -0.41 -6.00 -12.31
N GLY A 132 -0.72 -7.15 -11.70
CA GLY A 132 -1.72 -8.07 -12.19
C GLY A 132 -1.14 -9.21 -13.05
N GLY A 133 -1.97 -10.15 -13.45
CA GLY A 133 -1.57 -11.31 -14.25
C GLY A 133 -0.99 -12.46 -13.43
N LYS A 134 0.01 -13.16 -14.00
CA LYS A 134 0.62 -14.33 -13.36
C LYS A 134 1.59 -13.90 -12.25
N LYS A 135 1.42 -14.44 -11.05
CA LYS A 135 2.34 -14.25 -9.93
C LYS A 135 3.64 -15.02 -10.13
N ILE A 136 4.73 -14.47 -9.59
CA ILE A 136 6.03 -15.16 -9.54
C ILE A 136 6.05 -16.05 -8.30
N SER A 137 6.44 -17.34 -8.47
CA SER A 137 6.51 -18.30 -7.35
C SER A 137 7.41 -17.82 -6.21
N TRP A 138 6.96 -18.08 -4.98
CA TRP A 138 7.74 -17.89 -3.75
C TRP A 138 8.44 -19.16 -3.29
N CYS A 139 8.17 -20.27 -3.97
CA CYS A 139 8.82 -21.57 -3.75
C CYS A 139 10.11 -21.70 -4.57
N PRO A 140 11.10 -22.47 -4.07
CA PRO A 140 12.32 -22.75 -4.81
C PRO A 140 12.06 -23.42 -6.17
#